data_61d860914acd4d25a1b29754b3b9d291
#
_entry.id   61d860914acd4d25a1b29754b3b9d291
#
_cell.length_a   1.000
_cell.length_b   1.000
_cell.length_c   1.000
_cell.angle_alpha   90.00
_cell.angle_beta   90.00
_cell.angle_gamma   90.00
#
_symmetry.space_group_name_H-M   'P 1'
#
loop_
_entity.id
_entity.type
_entity.pdbx_description
1 polymer ?
#
loop_
_entity_poly.entity_id
_entity_poly.type
_entity_poly.pdbx_seq_one_letter_code
_entity_poly.pdbx_strand_id
1 'polypeptide(L)' 'GVVCSAHEIKVIRSVCGPDFTLVVPGIRPEWAVKGDQKRVVTPRDAVSLGADYLVIGRPITQADDPIAAARRIADELSA' A
#
# COMPACT_ATOMS: atom_id res chain seq x y z
N GLY A 1 12.25 -9.36 -7.96
CA GLY A 1 10.90 -8.81 -7.82
C GLY A 1 10.59 -7.68 -8.78
N VAL A 2 9.42 -7.14 -8.65
CA VAL A 2 8.98 -6.03 -9.49
C VAL A 2 8.23 -4.98 -8.67
N VAL A 3 8.13 -3.77 -9.24
CA VAL A 3 7.23 -2.73 -8.77
C VAL A 3 5.97 -2.83 -9.62
N CYS A 4 4.81 -2.98 -8.97
CA CYS A 4 3.55 -3.14 -9.69
C CYS A 4 2.41 -2.48 -8.92
N SER A 5 1.30 -2.19 -9.61
CA SER A 5 0.11 -1.69 -8.94
C SER A 5 -0.59 -2.79 -8.16
N ALA A 6 -1.42 -2.41 -7.19
CA ALA A 6 -2.20 -3.37 -6.40
C ALA A 6 -3.11 -4.23 -7.30
N HIS A 7 -3.59 -3.67 -8.40
CA HIS A 7 -4.47 -4.38 -9.32
C HIS A 7 -3.78 -5.51 -10.09
N GLU A 8 -2.46 -5.49 -10.13
CA GLU A 8 -1.66 -6.48 -10.87
C GLU A 8 -1.14 -7.61 -10.00
N ILE A 9 -1.29 -7.52 -8.68
CA ILE A 9 -0.72 -8.48 -7.73
C ILE A 9 -1.16 -9.91 -8.05
N LYS A 10 -2.45 -10.13 -8.22
CA LYS A 10 -2.98 -11.49 -8.45
C LYS A 10 -2.43 -12.13 -9.70
N VAL A 11 -2.35 -11.37 -10.79
CA VAL A 11 -1.82 -11.87 -12.07
C VAL A 11 -0.34 -12.24 -11.91
N ILE A 12 0.45 -11.35 -11.31
CA ILE A 12 1.88 -11.59 -11.14
C ILE A 12 2.12 -12.78 -10.21
N ARG A 13 1.38 -12.89 -9.11
CA ARG A 13 1.50 -14.03 -8.20
C ARG A 13 1.17 -15.35 -8.89
N SER A 14 0.17 -15.34 -9.77
CA SER A 14 -0.20 -16.58 -10.47
C SER A 14 0.87 -17.06 -11.44
N VAL A 15 1.67 -16.15 -11.97
CA VAL A 15 2.75 -16.46 -12.92
C VAL A 15 4.08 -16.71 -12.21
N CYS A 16 4.43 -15.88 -11.23
CA CYS A 16 5.76 -15.86 -10.61
C CYS A 16 5.83 -16.59 -9.27
N GLY A 17 4.70 -16.91 -8.68
CA GLY A 17 4.64 -17.65 -7.42
C GLY A 17 4.73 -16.79 -6.16
N PRO A 18 4.60 -17.44 -4.97
CA PRO A 18 4.51 -16.74 -3.70
C PRO A 18 5.81 -16.10 -3.21
N ASP A 19 6.95 -16.55 -3.72
CA ASP A 19 8.26 -16.06 -3.26
C ASP A 19 8.77 -14.86 -4.05
N PHE A 20 8.06 -14.47 -5.10
CA PHE A 20 8.44 -13.33 -5.93
C PHE A 20 8.09 -12.02 -5.23
N THR A 21 9.08 -11.15 -5.01
CA THR A 21 8.89 -9.91 -4.25
C THR A 21 8.10 -8.88 -5.04
N LEU A 22 7.03 -8.37 -4.43
CA LEU A 22 6.19 -7.33 -5.03
C LEU A 22 6.26 -6.05 -4.19
N VAL A 23 6.69 -4.97 -4.84
CA VAL A 23 6.73 -3.62 -4.26
C VAL A 23 5.60 -2.82 -4.87
N VAL A 24 4.68 -2.33 -4.04
CA VAL A 24 3.41 -1.77 -4.51
C VAL A 24 3.27 -0.31 -4.11
N PRO A 25 3.36 0.62 -5.07
CA PRO A 25 3.11 2.05 -4.84
C PRO A 25 1.63 2.39 -4.98
N GLY A 26 1.30 3.65 -4.80
CA GLY A 26 -0.07 4.15 -4.99
C GLY A 26 -1.00 3.77 -3.86
N ILE A 27 -0.47 3.51 -2.69
CA ILE A 27 -1.23 3.09 -1.52
C ILE A 27 -1.56 4.31 -0.67
N ARG A 28 -2.82 4.41 -0.22
CA ARG A 28 -3.28 5.47 0.66
C ARG A 28 -4.14 4.93 1.78
N PRO A 29 -3.85 5.28 3.05
CA PRO A 29 -4.77 4.98 4.14
C PRO A 29 -6.11 5.71 3.94
N GLU A 30 -7.19 5.16 4.48
CA GLU A 30 -8.52 5.76 4.36
C GLU A 30 -8.56 7.21 4.87
N TRP A 31 -7.87 7.45 5.98
CA TRP A 31 -7.83 8.80 6.59
C TRP A 31 -7.05 9.82 5.75
N ALA A 32 -6.30 9.40 4.74
CA ALA A 32 -5.56 10.27 3.83
C ALA A 32 -6.23 10.41 2.45
N VAL A 33 -7.43 9.87 2.29
CA VAL A 33 -8.18 9.94 1.02
C VAL A 33 -8.78 11.33 0.86
N LYS A 34 -8.55 11.95 -0.28
CA LYS A 34 -9.20 13.19 -0.66
C LYS A 34 -10.40 12.87 -1.55
N GLY A 35 -11.46 13.67 -1.41
CA GLY A 35 -12.81 13.35 -1.87
C GLY A 35 -13.03 12.99 -3.34
N ASP A 36 -12.08 13.26 -4.22
CA ASP A 36 -12.18 12.92 -5.65
C ASP A 36 -11.43 11.64 -6.05
N GLN A 37 -10.78 10.98 -5.11
CA GLN A 37 -10.07 9.73 -5.39
C GLN A 37 -11.02 8.54 -5.21
N LYS A 38 -11.48 8.02 -6.33
CA LYS A 38 -12.48 6.94 -6.36
C LYS A 38 -11.91 5.54 -6.20
N ARG A 39 -10.59 5.37 -6.39
CA ARG A 39 -9.94 4.06 -6.31
C ARG A 39 -8.73 4.13 -5.42
N VAL A 40 -8.95 3.89 -4.16
CA VAL A 40 -7.89 3.88 -3.17
C VAL A 40 -7.71 2.47 -2.66
N VAL A 41 -6.47 2.00 -2.72
CA VAL A 41 -6.09 0.75 -2.07
C VAL A 41 -5.41 1.13 -0.77
N THR A 42 -5.96 0.66 0.33
CA THR A 42 -5.40 0.91 1.66
C THR A 42 -4.18 0.02 1.89
N PRO A 43 -3.29 0.38 2.85
CA PRO A 43 -2.17 -0.50 3.21
C PRO A 43 -2.62 -1.91 3.54
N ARG A 44 -3.68 -2.05 4.30
CA ARG A 44 -4.21 -3.35 4.69
C ARG A 44 -4.70 -4.16 3.50
N ASP A 45 -5.42 -3.52 2.57
CA ASP A 45 -5.89 -4.16 1.35
C ASP A 45 -4.73 -4.66 0.50
N ALA A 46 -3.69 -3.85 0.35
CA ALA A 46 -2.52 -4.22 -0.45
C ALA A 46 -1.81 -5.44 0.14
N VAL A 47 -1.62 -5.47 1.45
CA VAL A 47 -1.00 -6.62 2.12
C VAL A 47 -1.88 -7.86 1.97
N SER A 48 -3.20 -7.71 2.11
CA SER A 48 -4.14 -8.82 1.93
C SER A 48 -4.11 -9.39 0.51
N LEU A 49 -3.84 -8.54 -0.49
CA LEU A 49 -3.72 -8.97 -1.88
C LEU A 49 -2.39 -9.70 -2.15
N GLY A 50 -1.38 -9.50 -1.32
CA GLY A 50 -0.10 -10.17 -1.45
C GLY A 50 1.11 -9.27 -1.66
N ALA A 51 0.99 -7.96 -1.40
CA ALA A 51 2.14 -7.07 -1.47
C ALA A 51 3.16 -7.41 -0.38
N ASP A 52 4.43 -7.40 -0.74
CA ASP A 52 5.52 -7.60 0.22
C ASP A 52 5.98 -6.28 0.83
N TYR A 53 6.06 -5.23 0.00
CA TYR A 53 6.46 -3.89 0.43
C TYR A 53 5.50 -2.86 -0.13
N LEU A 54 5.20 -1.84 0.66
CA LEU A 54 4.33 -0.74 0.25
C LEU A 54 5.16 0.52 0.11
N VAL A 55 4.91 1.28 -0.95
CA VAL A 55 5.50 2.62 -1.13
C VAL A 55 4.39 3.64 -0.86
N ILE A 56 4.55 4.42 0.19
CA ILE A 56 3.57 5.41 0.61
C ILE A 56 4.29 6.76 0.71
N GLY A 57 3.88 7.69 -0.13
CA GLY A 57 4.52 9.00 -0.22
C GLY A 57 3.75 10.10 0.50
N ARG A 58 2.92 10.82 -0.22
CA ARG A 58 2.23 12.01 0.28
C ARG A 58 1.41 11.82 1.57
N PRO A 59 0.74 10.68 1.80
CA PRO A 59 0.05 10.48 3.08
C PRO A 59 0.96 10.64 4.29
N ILE A 60 2.26 10.37 4.13
CA ILE A 60 3.25 10.56 5.19
C ILE A 60 3.90 11.94 5.08
N THR A 61 4.43 12.27 3.91
CA THR A 61 5.26 13.47 3.73
C THR A 61 4.46 14.77 3.84
N GLN A 62 3.18 14.76 3.51
CA GLN A 62 2.31 15.93 3.60
C GLN A 62 1.47 15.96 4.88
N ALA A 63 1.66 15.00 5.77
CA ALA A 63 0.98 15.01 7.07
C ALA A 63 1.60 16.09 7.97
N ASP A 64 0.79 16.63 8.88
CA ASP A 64 1.26 17.60 9.87
C ASP A 64 2.38 17.02 10.72
N ASP A 65 2.25 15.73 11.06
CA ASP A 65 3.28 14.98 11.77
C ASP A 65 3.60 13.70 10.97
N PRO A 66 4.63 13.71 10.12
CA PRO A 66 4.97 12.55 9.29
C PRO A 66 5.31 11.29 10.09
N ILE A 67 5.93 11.44 11.25
CA ILE A 67 6.27 10.30 12.11
C ILE A 67 5.00 9.63 12.64
N ALA A 68 4.06 10.43 13.13
CA ALA A 68 2.78 9.92 13.62
C ALA A 68 1.99 9.24 12.48
N ALA A 69 2.01 9.84 11.28
CA ALA A 69 1.35 9.25 10.11
C ALA A 69 1.94 7.88 9.76
N ALA A 70 3.26 7.76 9.73
CA ALA A 70 3.93 6.50 9.45
C ALA A 70 3.60 5.43 10.51
N ARG A 71 3.58 5.81 11.78
CA ARG A 71 3.21 4.91 12.88
C ARG A 71 1.76 4.43 12.76
N ARG A 72 0.86 5.33 12.39
CA ARG A 72 -0.54 4.99 12.21
C ARG A 72 -0.73 3.94 11.11
N ILE A 73 0.02 4.05 10.03
CA ILE A 73 0.02 3.07 8.96
C ILE A 73 0.57 1.73 9.45
N ALA A 74 1.69 1.75 10.17
CA ALA A 74 2.27 0.53 10.73
C ALA A 74 1.31 -0.16 11.69
N ASP A 75 0.60 0.59 12.53
CA ASP A 75 -0.40 0.06 13.44
C ASP A 75 -1.56 -0.60 12.70
N GLU A 76 -2.01 0.01 11.60
CA GLU A 76 -3.04 -0.56 10.74
C GLU A 76 -2.61 -1.93 10.19
N LEU A 77 -1.35 -2.06 9.80
CA LEU A 77 -0.81 -3.31 9.26
C LEU A 77 -0.62 -4.39 10.30
N SER A 78 -0.44 -4.00 11.56
CA SER A 78 -0.24 -4.92 12.68
C SER A 78 -1.55 -5.41 13.30
N ALA A 79 -2.65 -4.80 12.95
CA ALA A 79 -3.95 -5.11 13.54
C ALA A 79 -4.57 -6.41 12.99
#